data_03d106096da52a1c3d62e524ff13eba4
#
_entry.id   03d106096da52a1c3d62e524ff13eba4
#
_cell.length_a   1.000
_cell.length_b   1.000
_cell.length_c   1.000
_cell.angle_alpha   90.00
_cell.angle_beta   90.00
_cell.angle_gamma   90.00
#
_symmetry.space_group_name_H-M   'P 1'
#
loop_
_entity.id
_entity.type
_entity.pdbx_description
1 polymer ?
#
loop_
_entity_poly.entity_id
_entity_poly.type
_entity_poly.pdbx_seq_one_letter_code
_entity_poly.pdbx_strand_id
1 'polypeptide(L)'
;MKSRELNQMLLSAVPEIKSKFENETNWQEGLDTGSFIVFEDVFLPYLESKVELDDKVMIEKIYSFIESLCDIDDEYVKNVLYVAVLENFSNFENPNPYIKYLKPKSLKIYNDNYSKK
;
A
#
# COMPACT_ATOMS: atom_id res chain seq x y z
N MET A 1 1.06 15.03 7.48
CA MET A 1 -0.27 14.40 7.26
C MET A 1 -0.57 13.48 8.41
N LYS A 2 -1.83 13.39 8.80
CA LYS A 2 -2.26 12.48 9.87
C LYS A 2 -2.78 11.18 9.29
N SER A 3 -2.82 10.14 10.13
CA SER A 3 -3.33 8.82 9.71
C SER A 3 -4.72 8.89 9.11
N ARG A 4 -5.62 9.68 9.71
CA ARG A 4 -6.99 9.82 9.20
C ARG A 4 -7.01 10.28 7.74
N GLU A 5 -6.18 11.26 7.41
CA GLU A 5 -6.11 11.80 6.05
C GLU A 5 -5.58 10.77 5.06
N LEU A 6 -4.51 10.07 5.43
CA LEU A 6 -3.93 9.05 4.56
C LEU A 6 -4.88 7.86 4.38
N ASN A 7 -5.55 7.44 5.47
CA ASN A 7 -6.53 6.36 5.39
C ASN A 7 -7.72 6.75 4.48
N GLN A 8 -8.16 8.01 4.55
CA GLN A 8 -9.20 8.51 3.65
C GLN A 8 -8.76 8.51 2.19
N MET A 9 -7.50 8.85 1.93
CA MET A 9 -6.96 8.77 0.57
C MET A 9 -6.99 7.36 0.03
N LEU A 10 -6.64 6.38 0.87
CA LEU A 10 -6.71 4.98 0.48
C LEU A 10 -8.15 4.58 0.11
N LEU A 11 -9.12 4.90 0.97
CA LEU A 11 -10.53 4.56 0.74
C LEU A 11 -11.10 5.26 -0.49
N SER A 12 -10.62 6.47 -0.79
CA SER A 12 -11.03 7.20 -1.99
C SER A 12 -10.46 6.60 -3.25
N ALA A 13 -9.20 6.18 -3.21
CA ALA A 13 -8.52 5.62 -4.38
C ALA A 13 -8.94 4.17 -4.66
N VAL A 14 -9.19 3.41 -3.61
CA VAL A 14 -9.54 1.99 -3.69
C VAL A 14 -10.80 1.74 -2.85
N PRO A 15 -11.98 2.25 -3.30
CA PRO A 15 -13.20 2.12 -2.48
C PRO A 15 -13.61 0.67 -2.23
N GLU A 16 -13.19 -0.25 -3.07
CA GLU A 16 -13.48 -1.67 -2.91
C GLU A 16 -12.86 -2.28 -1.65
N ILE A 17 -11.84 -1.60 -1.06
CA ILE A 17 -11.20 -2.10 0.15
C ILE A 17 -12.00 -1.78 1.42
N LYS A 18 -13.08 -0.99 1.32
CA LYS A 18 -13.81 -0.47 2.47
C LYS A 18 -14.28 -1.55 3.44
N SER A 19 -14.86 -2.63 2.94
CA SER A 19 -15.36 -3.70 3.80
C SER A 19 -14.24 -4.33 4.62
N LYS A 20 -13.11 -4.60 3.99
CA LYS A 20 -11.96 -5.17 4.68
C LYS A 20 -11.41 -4.17 5.69
N PHE A 21 -11.32 -2.90 5.33
CA PHE A 21 -10.89 -1.83 6.23
C PHE A 21 -11.76 -1.78 7.48
N GLU A 22 -13.09 -1.76 7.31
CA GLU A 22 -14.02 -1.70 8.44
C GLU A 22 -13.92 -2.92 9.32
N ASN A 23 -13.84 -4.11 8.72
CA ASN A 23 -13.72 -5.36 9.48
C ASN A 23 -12.44 -5.41 10.32
N GLU A 24 -11.35 -4.91 9.79
CA GLU A 24 -10.05 -4.95 10.48
C GLU A 24 -9.87 -3.82 11.47
N THR A 25 -10.60 -2.71 11.35
CA THR A 25 -10.40 -1.53 12.19
C THR A 25 -11.57 -1.19 13.13
N ASN A 26 -12.70 -1.88 13.03
CA ASN A 26 -13.89 -1.53 13.84
C ASN A 26 -13.66 -1.69 15.34
N TRP A 27 -12.74 -2.56 15.75
CA TRP A 27 -12.39 -2.77 17.15
C TRP A 27 -11.21 -1.88 17.60
N GLN A 28 -10.69 -1.09 16.68
CA GLN A 28 -9.63 -0.12 16.94
C GLN A 28 -10.22 1.30 16.86
N GLU A 29 -9.60 2.17 16.08
CA GLU A 29 -10.00 3.58 16.00
C GLU A 29 -10.62 3.96 14.66
N GLY A 30 -11.03 2.99 13.86
CA GLY A 30 -11.62 3.26 12.54
C GLY A 30 -10.69 4.06 11.66
N LEU A 31 -11.16 5.20 11.14
CA LEU A 31 -10.36 6.07 10.28
C LEU A 31 -9.13 6.65 10.99
N ASP A 32 -9.14 6.72 12.31
CA ASP A 32 -8.00 7.23 13.08
C ASP A 32 -6.97 6.14 13.42
N THR A 33 -7.20 4.90 13.00
CA THR A 33 -6.22 3.82 13.14
C THR A 33 -4.91 4.23 12.46
N GLY A 34 -3.77 3.98 13.10
CA GLY A 34 -2.47 4.33 12.54
C GLY A 34 -2.30 3.76 11.13
N SER A 35 -1.82 4.58 10.20
CA SER A 35 -1.69 4.16 8.80
C SER A 35 -0.68 3.02 8.63
N PHE A 36 0.35 2.92 9.47
CA PHE A 36 1.24 1.76 9.41
C PHE A 36 0.46 0.46 9.60
N ILE A 37 -0.44 0.43 10.60
CA ILE A 37 -1.30 -0.73 10.84
C ILE A 37 -2.23 -0.97 9.65
N VAL A 38 -2.89 0.08 9.17
CA VAL A 38 -3.83 -0.02 8.05
C VAL A 38 -3.12 -0.57 6.81
N PHE A 39 -1.95 -0.03 6.49
CA PHE A 39 -1.24 -0.45 5.28
C PHE A 39 -0.66 -1.85 5.41
N GLU A 40 -0.20 -2.25 6.60
CA GLU A 40 0.34 -3.60 6.80
C GLU A 40 -0.75 -4.66 6.94
N ASP A 41 -1.84 -4.36 7.65
CA ASP A 41 -2.85 -5.36 8.01
C ASP A 41 -4.08 -5.37 7.09
N VAL A 42 -4.32 -4.28 6.36
CA VAL A 42 -5.48 -4.18 5.46
C VAL A 42 -5.04 -4.09 4.01
N PHE A 43 -4.21 -3.10 3.69
CA PHE A 43 -3.83 -2.80 2.31
C PHE A 43 -2.98 -3.92 1.70
N LEU A 44 -1.90 -4.33 2.36
CA LEU A 44 -1.01 -5.37 1.82
C LEU A 44 -1.71 -6.71 1.62
N PRO A 45 -2.47 -7.25 2.60
CA PRO A 45 -3.20 -8.50 2.35
C PRO A 45 -4.19 -8.39 1.21
N TYR A 46 -4.84 -7.23 1.07
CA TYR A 46 -5.76 -6.99 -0.04
C TYR A 46 -5.02 -7.00 -1.38
N LEU A 47 -3.91 -6.29 -1.45
CA LEU A 47 -3.05 -6.27 -2.64
C LEU A 47 -2.58 -7.67 -3.00
N GLU A 48 -2.10 -8.43 -2.02
CA GLU A 48 -1.64 -9.80 -2.25
C GLU A 48 -2.75 -10.66 -2.84
N SER A 49 -3.97 -10.55 -2.30
CA SER A 49 -5.10 -11.34 -2.80
C SER A 49 -5.42 -11.01 -4.25
N LYS A 50 -5.32 -9.73 -4.64
CA LYS A 50 -5.63 -9.31 -6.01
C LYS A 50 -4.55 -9.75 -6.99
N VAL A 51 -3.30 -9.72 -6.57
CA VAL A 51 -2.20 -10.22 -7.40
C VAL A 51 -2.34 -11.74 -7.59
N GLU A 52 -2.64 -12.48 -6.53
CA GLU A 52 -2.84 -13.92 -6.61
C GLU A 52 -4.01 -14.30 -7.51
N LEU A 53 -5.09 -13.50 -7.51
CA LEU A 53 -6.25 -13.71 -8.36
C LEU A 53 -6.06 -13.20 -9.79
N ASP A 54 -4.94 -12.53 -10.03
CA ASP A 54 -4.64 -11.89 -11.33
C ASP A 54 -5.75 -10.91 -11.76
N ASP A 55 -6.28 -10.18 -10.78
CA ASP A 55 -7.34 -9.19 -11.00
C ASP A 55 -6.73 -7.90 -11.56
N LYS A 56 -6.62 -7.84 -12.89
CA LYS A 56 -5.92 -6.76 -13.59
C LYS A 56 -6.48 -5.38 -13.29
N VAL A 57 -7.80 -5.25 -13.18
CA VAL A 57 -8.45 -3.96 -12.91
C VAL A 57 -8.06 -3.46 -11.52
N MET A 58 -8.13 -4.33 -10.53
CA MET A 58 -7.77 -3.94 -9.17
C MET A 58 -6.27 -3.74 -9.00
N ILE A 59 -5.45 -4.56 -9.64
CA ILE A 59 -3.99 -4.40 -9.63
C ILE A 59 -3.63 -3.02 -10.15
N GLU A 60 -4.20 -2.60 -11.29
CA GLU A 60 -3.92 -1.28 -11.85
C GLU A 60 -4.33 -0.17 -10.88
N LYS A 61 -5.49 -0.28 -10.27
CA LYS A 61 -6.00 0.71 -9.33
C LYS A 61 -5.09 0.82 -8.10
N ILE A 62 -4.71 -0.32 -7.52
CA ILE A 62 -3.87 -0.38 -6.33
C ILE A 62 -2.48 0.21 -6.61
N TYR A 63 -1.87 -0.19 -7.71
CA TYR A 63 -0.51 0.27 -8.03
C TYR A 63 -0.48 1.73 -8.49
N SER A 64 -1.56 2.22 -9.11
CA SER A 64 -1.70 3.65 -9.39
C SER A 64 -1.79 4.47 -8.10
N PHE A 65 -2.46 3.94 -7.07
CA PHE A 65 -2.49 4.59 -5.77
C PHE A 65 -1.09 4.63 -5.14
N ILE A 66 -0.35 3.53 -5.18
CA ILE A 66 1.04 3.50 -4.68
C ILE A 66 1.87 4.57 -5.39
N GLU A 67 1.75 4.66 -6.72
CA GLU A 67 2.49 5.64 -7.50
C GLU A 67 2.12 7.08 -7.11
N SER A 68 0.84 7.32 -6.84
CA SER A 68 0.38 8.66 -6.44
C SER A 68 0.98 9.09 -5.10
N LEU A 69 1.23 8.16 -4.19
CA LEU A 69 1.85 8.47 -2.91
C LEU A 69 3.28 8.98 -3.07
N CYS A 70 3.96 8.56 -4.13
CA CYS A 70 5.32 9.00 -4.40
C CYS A 70 5.43 10.49 -4.69
N ASP A 71 4.34 11.13 -5.10
CA ASP A 71 4.31 12.56 -5.43
C ASP A 71 3.97 13.45 -4.23
N ILE A 72 3.64 12.85 -3.09
CA ILE A 72 3.25 13.62 -1.91
C ILE A 72 4.51 13.96 -1.09
N ASP A 73 4.75 15.24 -0.93
CA ASP A 73 5.89 15.74 -0.14
C ASP A 73 5.49 15.82 1.33
N ASP A 74 5.49 14.67 2.01
CA ASP A 74 5.10 14.56 3.41
C ASP A 74 5.86 13.40 4.04
N GLU A 75 6.54 13.65 5.15
CA GLU A 75 7.38 12.64 5.80
C GLU A 75 6.59 11.43 6.30
N TYR A 76 5.40 11.65 6.83
CA TYR A 76 4.58 10.53 7.31
C TYR A 76 4.17 9.62 6.16
N VAL A 77 3.73 10.22 5.06
CA VAL A 77 3.35 9.44 3.86
C VAL A 77 4.55 8.66 3.32
N LYS A 78 5.71 9.31 3.25
CA LYS A 78 6.94 8.64 2.80
C LYS A 78 7.28 7.45 3.69
N ASN A 79 7.21 7.63 5.01
CA ASN A 79 7.52 6.55 5.94
C ASN A 79 6.56 5.38 5.78
N VAL A 80 5.26 5.64 5.65
CA VAL A 80 4.27 4.59 5.44
C VAL A 80 4.54 3.87 4.12
N LEU A 81 4.74 4.61 3.04
CA LEU A 81 5.01 4.03 1.73
C LEU A 81 6.27 3.15 1.76
N TYR A 82 7.36 3.65 2.31
CA TYR A 82 8.64 2.94 2.31
C TYR A 82 8.60 1.73 3.22
N VAL A 83 8.19 1.91 4.47
CA VAL A 83 8.29 0.87 5.50
C VAL A 83 7.12 -0.11 5.42
N ALA A 84 5.90 0.39 5.33
CA ALA A 84 4.73 -0.48 5.37
C ALA A 84 4.41 -1.14 4.04
N VAL A 85 4.90 -0.62 2.92
CA VAL A 85 4.61 -1.19 1.61
C VAL A 85 5.87 -1.74 0.95
N LEU A 86 6.79 -0.86 0.55
CA LEU A 86 7.93 -1.27 -0.28
C LEU A 86 8.91 -2.20 0.46
N GLU A 87 9.22 -1.90 1.71
CA GLU A 87 10.10 -2.76 2.49
C GLU A 87 9.47 -4.14 2.70
N ASN A 88 8.15 -4.20 2.90
CA ASN A 88 7.46 -5.47 3.04
C ASN A 88 7.53 -6.32 1.78
N PHE A 89 7.49 -5.70 0.59
CA PHE A 89 7.70 -6.45 -0.65
C PHE A 89 9.08 -7.13 -0.65
N SER A 90 10.11 -6.44 -0.19
CA SER A 90 11.47 -6.99 -0.15
C SER A 90 11.60 -8.14 0.84
N ASN A 91 10.70 -8.20 1.83
CA ASN A 91 10.71 -9.26 2.84
C ASN A 91 9.89 -10.48 2.43
N PHE A 92 9.15 -10.42 1.34
CA PHE A 92 8.44 -11.59 0.83
C PHE A 92 9.45 -12.63 0.35
N GLU A 93 9.10 -13.90 0.49
CA GLU A 93 9.94 -15.01 0.01
C GLU A 93 10.24 -14.86 -1.48
N ASN A 94 9.22 -14.48 -2.26
CA ASN A 94 9.37 -14.18 -3.68
C ASN A 94 8.71 -12.84 -3.98
N PRO A 95 9.47 -11.75 -4.01
CA PRO A 95 8.89 -10.42 -4.25
C PRO A 95 8.49 -10.15 -5.70
N ASN A 96 9.02 -10.90 -6.66
CA ASN A 96 8.84 -10.60 -8.09
C ASN A 96 7.39 -10.44 -8.53
N PRO A 97 6.42 -11.27 -8.11
CA PRO A 97 5.03 -11.09 -8.52
C PRO A 97 4.43 -9.74 -8.12
N TYR A 98 5.00 -9.12 -7.10
CA TYR A 98 4.49 -7.87 -6.55
C TYR A 98 5.23 -6.65 -7.07
N ILE A 99 6.54 -6.73 -7.25
CA ILE A 99 7.31 -5.59 -7.73
C ILE A 99 7.18 -5.36 -9.22
N LYS A 100 6.81 -6.38 -10.00
CA LYS A 100 6.66 -6.25 -11.45
C LYS A 100 5.57 -5.26 -11.86
N TYR A 101 4.62 -4.97 -10.97
CA TYR A 101 3.54 -4.01 -11.26
C TYR A 101 3.87 -2.60 -10.78
N LEU A 102 4.97 -2.40 -10.07
CA LEU A 102 5.36 -1.07 -9.63
C LEU A 102 5.58 -0.16 -10.85
N LYS A 103 5.10 1.06 -10.73
CA LYS A 103 5.20 2.07 -11.78
C LYS A 103 6.52 2.83 -11.65
N PRO A 104 6.88 3.73 -12.56
CA PRO A 104 8.24 4.27 -12.63
C PRO A 104 8.81 4.85 -11.34
N LYS A 105 8.04 5.66 -10.62
CA LYS A 105 8.53 6.31 -9.40
C LYS A 105 8.68 5.32 -8.24
N SER A 106 7.66 4.51 -8.02
CA SER A 106 7.69 3.53 -6.95
C SER A 106 8.73 2.45 -7.22
N LEU A 107 8.91 2.04 -8.47
CA LEU A 107 9.94 1.08 -8.84
C LEU A 107 11.34 1.65 -8.58
N LYS A 108 11.57 2.92 -8.92
CA LYS A 108 12.85 3.55 -8.66
C LYS A 108 13.16 3.59 -7.17
N ILE A 109 12.17 3.97 -6.35
CA ILE A 109 12.34 3.98 -4.89
C ILE A 109 12.67 2.58 -4.38
N TYR A 110 11.94 1.57 -4.85
CA TYR A 110 12.18 0.19 -4.45
C TYR A 110 13.60 -0.25 -4.82
N ASN A 111 14.02 0.00 -6.05
CA ASN A 111 15.34 -0.41 -6.52
C ASN A 111 16.46 0.31 -5.77
N ASP A 112 16.28 1.59 -5.46
CA ASP A 112 17.30 2.37 -4.78
C ASP A 112 17.47 1.97 -3.30
N ASN A 113 16.42 1.45 -2.67
CA ASN A 113 16.42 1.24 -1.22
C ASN A 113 16.32 -0.22 -0.79
N TYR A 114 15.65 -1.07 -1.56
CA TYR A 114 15.27 -2.41 -1.11
C TYR A 114 15.65 -3.53 -2.06
N SER A 115 16.05 -3.23 -3.28
CA SER A 115 16.42 -4.26 -4.25
C SER A 115 17.70 -4.96 -3.79
N LYS A 116 17.65 -6.27 -3.75
CA LYS A 116 18.83 -7.10 -3.45
C LYS A 116 19.55 -7.40 -4.75
N LYS A 117 20.86 -7.20 -4.72
CA LYS A 117 21.71 -7.47 -5.89
C LYS A 117 22.34 -8.84 -5.78
#